data_445da26a6d6dfc55b1c600748fa47330
#
_entry.id   445da26a6d6dfc55b1c600748fa47330
#
_cell.length_a   1.000
_cell.length_b   1.000
_cell.length_c   1.000
_cell.angle_alpha   90.00
_cell.angle_beta   90.00
_cell.angle_gamma   90.00
#
_symmetry.space_group_name_H-M   'P 1'
#
loop_
_entity.id
_entity.type
_entity.pdbx_description
1 polymer ?
#
loop_
_entity_poly.entity_id
_entity_poly.type
_entity_poly.pdbx_seq_one_letter_code
_entity_poly.pdbx_strand_id
1 'polypeptide(L)'
;ASSLVASAKADSKSVGAPLQGDAQPAKDVTRSLARYVVSARTEDLPENVRKEATRTMLNWVGCAVGGSGHETVDNAMGALAPFSGPAQASVLGRSERMDVLHAALMNGISSHVFDFDDTHLKTVIHPAGPVASAILALAEYQPVSGRDFLNALVLGIEAECRIGNAVYPTHYDMGWHITGTAGVFGAAAATGRLLGLTEQQMLWAFGLAATQPVGLKVMFGTMTKPFHPGRAAQSGFTAALLASHDYTSSEEVLEASNGWANVLSRDPDYSEITEGLGETYEVLLNAYKPFACGIVIHPAIDGCIQLRNEHELTADQIEGIELQVHPLVLQLTGKKTPQ
;
A
#
# COMPACT_ATOMS: atom_id res chain seq x y z
N ALA A 1 -44.74 1.01 50.34
CA ALA A 1 -44.27 1.45 49.05
C ALA A 1 -43.20 2.53 49.25
N SER A 2 -41.94 2.17 49.29
CA SER A 2 -40.81 3.09 49.40
C SER A 2 -39.96 2.88 48.17
N SER A 3 -39.88 3.91 47.34
CA SER A 3 -39.03 4.00 46.17
C SER A 3 -37.59 4.33 46.62
N LEU A 4 -36.65 3.44 46.36
CA LEU A 4 -35.21 3.71 46.42
C LEU A 4 -34.75 4.18 45.06
N VAL A 5 -34.41 5.49 44.93
CA VAL A 5 -33.67 6.06 43.79
C VAL A 5 -32.19 5.94 44.10
N ALA A 6 -31.49 5.05 43.42
CA ALA A 6 -30.04 4.99 43.44
C ALA A 6 -29.43 5.99 42.44
N SER A 7 -28.78 7.03 42.93
CA SER A 7 -27.99 7.99 42.16
C SER A 7 -26.59 7.39 41.93
N ALA A 8 -26.29 7.01 40.68
CA ALA A 8 -24.95 6.67 40.27
C ALA A 8 -24.17 7.95 39.88
N LYS A 9 -23.21 8.32 40.71
CA LYS A 9 -22.21 9.33 40.35
C LYS A 9 -21.23 8.70 39.32
N ALA A 10 -21.22 9.20 38.10
CA ALA A 10 -20.19 8.88 37.13
C ALA A 10 -18.90 9.60 37.53
N ASP A 11 -17.90 8.86 37.95
CA ASP A 11 -16.53 9.37 38.05
C ASP A 11 -16.00 9.65 36.63
N SER A 12 -15.87 10.93 36.29
CA SER A 12 -15.16 11.38 35.12
C SER A 12 -13.66 11.17 35.35
N LYS A 13 -13.12 10.01 34.97
CA LYS A 13 -11.68 9.86 34.80
C LYS A 13 -11.27 10.76 33.64
N SER A 14 -10.46 11.76 33.93
CA SER A 14 -9.81 12.62 32.96
C SER A 14 -9.08 11.77 31.92
N VAL A 15 -9.48 11.91 30.65
CA VAL A 15 -8.70 11.46 29.51
C VAL A 15 -7.36 12.17 29.59
N GLY A 16 -6.27 11.41 29.72
CA GLY A 16 -4.92 11.94 29.87
C GLY A 16 -4.61 12.95 28.75
N ALA A 17 -3.99 14.06 29.17
CA ALA A 17 -3.48 15.08 28.28
C ALA A 17 -2.49 14.45 27.27
N PRO A 18 -2.44 14.92 26.02
CA PRO A 18 -1.44 14.46 25.06
C PRO A 18 -0.04 14.80 25.59
N LEU A 19 0.89 13.85 25.47
CA LEU A 19 2.31 14.05 25.75
C LEU A 19 2.85 15.05 24.72
N GLN A 20 2.86 16.33 25.07
CA GLN A 20 3.54 17.35 24.30
C GLN A 20 5.05 17.24 24.58
N GLY A 21 5.80 16.65 23.69
CA GLY A 21 7.20 16.97 23.50
C GLY A 21 7.30 18.30 22.75
N ASP A 22 8.22 19.18 23.15
CA ASP A 22 8.51 20.50 22.54
C ASP A 22 9.15 20.40 21.13
N ALA A 23 8.81 19.43 20.32
CA ALA A 23 9.18 19.40 18.92
C ALA A 23 8.34 20.45 18.16
N GLN A 24 9.01 21.38 17.48
CA GLN A 24 8.29 22.30 16.58
C GLN A 24 7.44 21.46 15.62
N PRO A 25 6.16 21.84 15.43
CA PRO A 25 5.30 21.09 14.50
C PRO A 25 5.97 21.08 13.12
N ALA A 26 6.05 19.90 12.51
CA ALA A 26 6.53 19.77 11.14
C ALA A 26 5.65 20.65 10.24
N LYS A 27 6.28 21.40 9.35
CA LYS A 27 5.59 22.33 8.46
C LYS A 27 5.79 21.94 7.01
N ASP A 28 4.77 22.15 6.21
CA ASP A 28 4.83 22.00 4.75
C ASP A 28 5.24 20.58 4.26
N VAL A 29 5.04 19.52 5.07
CA VAL A 29 5.40 18.15 4.70
C VAL A 29 4.55 17.69 3.52
N THR A 30 3.22 17.80 3.64
CA THR A 30 2.27 17.44 2.58
C THR A 30 2.58 18.25 1.31
N ARG A 31 2.85 19.55 1.46
CA ARG A 31 3.15 20.45 0.34
C ARG A 31 4.48 20.11 -0.33
N SER A 32 5.52 19.78 0.44
CA SER A 32 6.83 19.40 -0.12
C SER A 32 6.72 18.14 -0.98
N LEU A 33 6.00 17.13 -0.51
CA LEU A 33 5.74 15.91 -1.27
C LEU A 33 4.89 16.18 -2.51
N ALA A 34 3.81 16.96 -2.40
CA ALA A 34 2.95 17.32 -3.53
C ALA A 34 3.74 18.05 -4.62
N ARG A 35 4.53 19.06 -4.23
CA ARG A 35 5.41 19.80 -5.15
C ARG A 35 6.40 18.89 -5.86
N TYR A 36 7.06 17.99 -5.13
CA TYR A 36 7.97 17.01 -5.71
C TYR A 36 7.27 16.17 -6.78
N VAL A 37 6.11 15.57 -6.45
CA VAL A 37 5.37 14.72 -7.39
C VAL A 37 4.99 15.45 -8.67
N VAL A 38 4.51 16.71 -8.58
CA VAL A 38 4.07 17.45 -9.77
C VAL A 38 5.21 18.03 -10.58
N SER A 39 6.37 18.34 -9.96
CA SER A 39 7.50 18.99 -10.61
C SER A 39 8.57 18.03 -11.14
N ALA A 40 8.63 16.79 -10.63
CA ALA A 40 9.63 15.81 -11.02
C ALA A 40 9.55 15.49 -12.53
N ARG A 41 10.69 15.51 -13.21
CA ARG A 41 10.75 15.25 -14.66
C ARG A 41 11.30 13.85 -14.91
N THR A 42 10.81 13.21 -15.95
CA THR A 42 11.25 11.87 -16.35
C THR A 42 12.74 11.83 -16.71
N GLU A 43 13.25 12.93 -17.26
CA GLU A 43 14.66 13.09 -17.64
C GLU A 43 15.60 13.04 -16.44
N ASP A 44 15.11 13.45 -15.26
CA ASP A 44 15.90 13.53 -14.03
C ASP A 44 16.01 12.16 -13.32
N LEU A 45 15.21 11.15 -13.73
CA LEU A 45 15.29 9.81 -13.16
C LEU A 45 16.60 9.11 -13.54
N PRO A 46 17.41 8.65 -12.56
CA PRO A 46 18.61 7.86 -12.80
C PRO A 46 18.30 6.55 -13.57
N GLU A 47 19.27 6.05 -14.32
CA GLU A 47 19.10 4.83 -15.11
C GLU A 47 18.77 3.60 -14.25
N ASN A 48 19.42 3.44 -13.09
CA ASN A 48 19.15 2.37 -12.16
C ASN A 48 17.71 2.41 -11.61
N VAL A 49 17.17 3.61 -11.37
CA VAL A 49 15.77 3.82 -10.94
C VAL A 49 14.78 3.40 -12.03
N ARG A 50 15.04 3.84 -13.28
CA ARG A 50 14.21 3.41 -14.43
C ARG A 50 14.24 1.90 -14.64
N LYS A 51 15.41 1.29 -14.49
CA LYS A 51 15.58 -0.16 -14.61
C LYS A 51 14.83 -0.90 -13.52
N GLU A 52 14.89 -0.40 -12.28
CA GLU A 52 14.17 -0.99 -11.16
C GLU A 52 12.65 -0.82 -11.30
N ALA A 53 12.17 0.34 -11.71
CA ALA A 53 10.75 0.56 -12.01
C ALA A 53 10.23 -0.39 -13.10
N THR A 54 11.04 -0.67 -14.12
CA THR A 54 10.70 -1.66 -15.16
C THR A 54 10.60 -3.07 -14.59
N ARG A 55 11.49 -3.45 -13.68
CA ARG A 55 11.48 -4.74 -13.00
C ARG A 55 10.25 -4.87 -12.09
N THR A 56 9.94 -3.81 -11.34
CA THR A 56 8.74 -3.71 -10.50
C THR A 56 7.47 -3.91 -11.34
N MET A 57 7.38 -3.23 -12.48
CA MET A 57 6.24 -3.40 -13.39
C MET A 57 6.12 -4.82 -13.95
N LEU A 58 7.23 -5.44 -14.33
CA LEU A 58 7.24 -6.83 -14.81
C LEU A 58 6.76 -7.81 -13.73
N ASN A 59 7.24 -7.65 -12.49
CA ASN A 59 6.80 -8.44 -11.35
C ASN A 59 5.30 -8.27 -11.12
N TRP A 60 4.81 -7.03 -11.07
CA TRP A 60 3.40 -6.77 -10.83
C TRP A 60 2.49 -7.36 -11.93
N VAL A 61 2.85 -7.21 -13.21
CA VAL A 61 2.09 -7.84 -14.33
C VAL A 61 2.06 -9.35 -14.16
N GLY A 62 3.21 -9.97 -13.84
CA GLY A 62 3.30 -11.41 -13.61
C GLY A 62 2.37 -11.87 -12.48
N CYS A 63 2.37 -11.15 -11.35
CA CYS A 63 1.51 -11.44 -10.21
C CYS A 63 0.02 -11.22 -10.53
N ALA A 64 -0.33 -10.14 -11.24
CA ALA A 64 -1.72 -9.84 -11.60
C ALA A 64 -2.28 -10.90 -12.57
N VAL A 65 -1.52 -11.25 -13.61
CA VAL A 65 -1.92 -12.31 -14.55
C VAL A 65 -2.00 -13.67 -13.88
N GLY A 66 -0.98 -14.01 -13.07
CA GLY A 66 -0.93 -15.29 -12.34
C GLY A 66 -2.06 -15.45 -11.33
N GLY A 67 -2.47 -14.36 -10.68
CA GLY A 67 -3.54 -14.35 -9.68
C GLY A 67 -4.95 -14.21 -10.26
N SER A 68 -5.10 -13.86 -11.54
CA SER A 68 -6.37 -13.52 -12.15
C SER A 68 -7.43 -14.62 -12.12
N GLY A 69 -7.03 -15.90 -12.15
CA GLY A 69 -7.92 -17.06 -12.07
C GLY A 69 -8.21 -17.55 -10.65
N HIS A 70 -7.78 -16.82 -9.61
CA HIS A 70 -8.02 -17.23 -8.22
C HIS A 70 -9.46 -16.96 -7.80
N GLU A 71 -10.05 -17.83 -6.97
CA GLU A 71 -11.45 -17.74 -6.51
C GLU A 71 -11.78 -16.38 -5.83
N THR A 72 -10.81 -15.74 -5.19
CA THR A 72 -10.98 -14.39 -4.62
C THR A 72 -11.35 -13.36 -5.68
N VAL A 73 -10.74 -13.48 -6.89
CA VAL A 73 -11.03 -12.60 -8.03
C VAL A 73 -12.40 -12.95 -8.62
N ASP A 74 -12.72 -14.24 -8.73
CA ASP A 74 -14.03 -14.68 -9.22
C ASP A 74 -15.17 -14.19 -8.33
N ASN A 75 -14.99 -14.28 -7.00
CA ASN A 75 -15.96 -13.79 -6.03
C ASN A 75 -16.12 -12.26 -6.11
N ALA A 76 -15.03 -11.52 -6.23
CA ALA A 76 -15.07 -10.07 -6.37
C ALA A 76 -15.71 -9.64 -7.70
N MET A 77 -15.35 -10.29 -8.82
CA MET A 77 -15.96 -10.06 -10.13
C MET A 77 -17.45 -10.37 -10.11
N GLY A 78 -17.86 -11.54 -9.58
CA GLY A 78 -19.27 -11.92 -9.48
C GLY A 78 -20.12 -10.93 -8.71
N ALA A 79 -19.55 -10.34 -7.64
CA ALA A 79 -20.25 -9.36 -6.81
C ALA A 79 -20.33 -7.97 -7.45
N LEU A 80 -19.27 -7.49 -8.12
CA LEU A 80 -19.13 -6.10 -8.52
C LEU A 80 -19.33 -5.84 -10.02
N ALA A 81 -19.13 -6.82 -10.90
CA ALA A 81 -19.32 -6.62 -12.33
C ALA A 81 -20.73 -6.11 -12.72
N PRO A 82 -21.83 -6.53 -12.06
CA PRO A 82 -23.15 -5.99 -12.36
C PRO A 82 -23.32 -4.49 -12.11
N PHE A 83 -22.42 -3.89 -11.31
CA PHE A 83 -22.43 -2.48 -10.93
C PHE A 83 -21.32 -1.68 -11.61
N SER A 84 -20.46 -2.34 -12.40
CA SER A 84 -19.42 -1.67 -13.18
C SER A 84 -20.04 -0.85 -14.31
N GLY A 85 -19.44 0.30 -14.59
CA GLY A 85 -19.78 1.15 -15.72
C GLY A 85 -19.29 0.60 -17.08
N PRO A 86 -19.03 1.48 -18.06
CA PRO A 86 -18.53 1.07 -19.37
C PRO A 86 -17.22 0.29 -19.29
N ALA A 87 -17.00 -0.63 -20.25
CA ALA A 87 -15.79 -1.45 -20.37
C ALA A 87 -14.58 -0.62 -20.84
N GLN A 88 -13.94 0.10 -19.94
CA GLN A 88 -12.88 1.09 -20.21
C GLN A 88 -11.46 0.53 -20.04
N ALA A 89 -11.25 -0.38 -19.08
CA ALA A 89 -9.96 -0.94 -18.77
C ALA A 89 -9.99 -2.45 -18.56
N SER A 90 -8.87 -3.12 -18.82
CA SER A 90 -8.73 -4.57 -18.77
C SER A 90 -8.53 -5.06 -17.34
N VAL A 91 -9.11 -6.22 -17.03
CA VAL A 91 -8.68 -7.05 -15.90
C VAL A 91 -7.61 -8.01 -16.42
N LEU A 92 -6.36 -7.82 -15.98
CA LEU A 92 -5.21 -8.57 -16.50
C LEU A 92 -5.40 -10.09 -16.33
N GLY A 93 -5.04 -10.86 -17.37
CA GLY A 93 -5.19 -12.31 -17.39
C GLY A 93 -6.63 -12.79 -17.63
N ARG A 94 -7.58 -11.88 -17.86
CA ARG A 94 -9.00 -12.19 -18.14
C ARG A 94 -9.46 -11.55 -19.43
N SER A 95 -10.58 -12.02 -19.97
CA SER A 95 -11.23 -11.43 -21.15
C SER A 95 -12.13 -10.24 -20.79
N GLU A 96 -12.50 -10.13 -19.52
CA GLU A 96 -13.40 -9.10 -19.01
C GLU A 96 -12.72 -7.74 -18.93
N ARG A 97 -13.50 -6.71 -19.23
CA ARG A 97 -13.14 -5.29 -19.05
C ARG A 97 -14.17 -4.64 -18.14
N MET A 98 -13.74 -3.68 -17.35
CA MET A 98 -14.59 -2.93 -16.41
C MET A 98 -14.36 -1.43 -16.59
N ASP A 99 -15.13 -0.60 -15.88
CA ASP A 99 -14.76 0.81 -15.76
C ASP A 99 -13.40 0.92 -15.05
N VAL A 100 -12.75 2.07 -15.20
CA VAL A 100 -11.36 2.27 -14.72
C VAL A 100 -11.21 2.02 -13.22
N LEU A 101 -12.21 2.37 -12.41
CA LEU A 101 -12.12 2.25 -10.95
C LEU A 101 -12.26 0.78 -10.51
N HIS A 102 -13.16 0.03 -11.14
CA HIS A 102 -13.29 -1.40 -10.85
C HIS A 102 -12.14 -2.21 -11.45
N ALA A 103 -11.63 -1.86 -12.63
CA ALA A 103 -10.44 -2.50 -13.19
C ALA A 103 -9.20 -2.31 -12.28
N ALA A 104 -9.00 -1.10 -11.75
CA ALA A 104 -7.94 -0.83 -10.78
C ALA A 104 -8.09 -1.70 -9.52
N LEU A 105 -9.31 -1.80 -8.98
CA LEU A 105 -9.62 -2.66 -7.85
C LEU A 105 -9.28 -4.14 -8.14
N MET A 106 -9.75 -4.67 -9.27
CA MET A 106 -9.55 -6.08 -9.62
C MET A 106 -8.09 -6.42 -9.87
N ASN A 107 -7.35 -5.57 -10.58
CA ASN A 107 -5.92 -5.78 -10.83
C ASN A 107 -5.10 -5.73 -9.54
N GLY A 108 -5.45 -4.84 -8.60
CA GLY A 108 -4.82 -4.79 -7.29
C GLY A 108 -5.13 -6.03 -6.43
N ILE A 109 -6.35 -6.57 -6.49
CA ILE A 109 -6.69 -7.84 -5.85
C ILE A 109 -5.89 -8.98 -6.48
N SER A 110 -5.92 -9.10 -7.81
CA SER A 110 -5.26 -10.19 -8.54
C SER A 110 -3.75 -10.23 -8.27
N SER A 111 -3.09 -9.07 -8.24
CA SER A 111 -1.64 -8.98 -8.04
C SER A 111 -1.19 -9.45 -6.64
N HIS A 112 -2.10 -9.46 -5.66
CA HIS A 112 -1.75 -9.75 -4.26
C HIS A 112 -2.27 -11.09 -3.71
N VAL A 113 -3.11 -11.83 -4.46
CA VAL A 113 -3.77 -13.06 -3.95
C VAL A 113 -2.80 -14.15 -3.51
N PHE A 114 -1.64 -14.27 -4.14
CA PHE A 114 -0.60 -15.25 -3.79
C PHE A 114 0.49 -14.69 -2.87
N ASP A 115 0.38 -13.43 -2.45
CA ASP A 115 1.44 -12.77 -1.65
C ASP A 115 2.84 -12.92 -2.28
N PHE A 116 2.89 -12.84 -3.64
CA PHE A 116 4.10 -13.04 -4.45
C PHE A 116 4.61 -11.75 -5.09
N ASP A 117 3.90 -10.67 -4.88
CA ASP A 117 4.21 -9.33 -5.33
C ASP A 117 5.42 -8.73 -4.59
N ASP A 118 5.95 -7.67 -5.16
CA ASP A 118 7.09 -6.91 -4.64
C ASP A 118 6.91 -6.51 -3.18
N THR A 119 8.01 -6.25 -2.50
CA THR A 119 8.00 -5.81 -1.10
C THR A 119 9.10 -4.78 -0.86
N HIS A 120 8.73 -3.61 -0.40
CA HIS A 120 9.65 -2.61 0.09
C HIS A 120 10.18 -3.02 1.47
N LEU A 121 11.49 -3.33 1.56
CA LEU A 121 12.04 -4.02 2.73
C LEU A 121 12.02 -3.18 4.02
N LYS A 122 12.05 -1.85 3.92
CA LYS A 122 12.07 -0.96 5.09
C LYS A 122 10.71 -0.89 5.79
N THR A 123 9.59 -1.03 5.05
CA THR A 123 8.23 -0.84 5.58
C THR A 123 7.31 -2.04 5.42
N VAL A 124 7.73 -3.08 4.70
CA VAL A 124 6.92 -4.24 4.30
C VAL A 124 5.69 -3.87 3.45
N ILE A 125 5.68 -2.71 2.81
CA ILE A 125 4.70 -2.32 1.80
C ILE A 125 4.89 -3.16 0.54
N HIS A 126 3.80 -3.45 -0.16
CA HIS A 126 3.78 -4.02 -1.51
C HIS A 126 3.40 -2.92 -2.51
N PRO A 127 4.37 -2.11 -2.98
CA PRO A 127 4.04 -0.82 -3.56
C PRO A 127 3.46 -0.89 -4.97
N ALA A 128 3.83 -1.87 -5.78
CA ALA A 128 3.30 -1.94 -7.14
C ALA A 128 1.78 -2.22 -7.18
N GLY A 129 1.25 -2.95 -6.19
CA GLY A 129 -0.17 -3.30 -6.15
C GLY A 129 -1.10 -2.09 -6.28
N PRO A 130 -1.06 -1.12 -5.36
CA PRO A 130 -1.86 0.08 -5.44
C PRO A 130 -1.54 0.96 -6.66
N VAL A 131 -0.26 1.23 -6.88
CA VAL A 131 0.20 2.23 -7.86
C VAL A 131 -0.03 1.75 -9.29
N ALA A 132 0.53 0.59 -9.66
CA ALA A 132 0.46 0.09 -11.03
C ALA A 132 -0.98 -0.24 -11.44
N SER A 133 -1.82 -0.73 -10.52
CA SER A 133 -3.23 -1.01 -10.80
C SER A 133 -4.01 0.26 -11.16
N ALA A 134 -3.77 1.37 -10.44
CA ALA A 134 -4.42 2.64 -10.72
C ALA A 134 -3.97 3.23 -12.07
N ILE A 135 -2.65 3.33 -12.28
CA ILE A 135 -2.14 3.98 -13.50
C ILE A 135 -2.32 3.17 -14.76
N LEU A 136 -2.35 1.83 -14.69
CA LEU A 136 -2.67 1.01 -15.88
C LEU A 136 -4.12 1.23 -16.31
N ALA A 137 -5.06 1.23 -15.37
CA ALA A 137 -6.47 1.49 -15.68
C ALA A 137 -6.65 2.89 -16.31
N LEU A 138 -5.96 3.91 -15.82
CA LEU A 138 -5.97 5.24 -16.43
C LEU A 138 -5.33 5.26 -17.81
N ALA A 139 -4.20 4.57 -18.01
CA ALA A 139 -3.48 4.53 -19.29
C ALA A 139 -4.25 3.78 -20.41
N GLU A 140 -5.18 2.89 -20.05
CA GLU A 140 -6.11 2.29 -21.01
C GLU A 140 -7.31 3.19 -21.33
N TYR A 141 -7.63 4.15 -20.48
CA TYR A 141 -8.72 5.11 -20.67
C TYR A 141 -8.28 6.34 -21.48
N GLN A 142 -7.07 6.81 -21.26
CA GLN A 142 -6.50 7.97 -21.97
C GLN A 142 -5.06 7.69 -22.44
N PRO A 143 -4.59 8.32 -23.51
CA PRO A 143 -3.23 8.13 -23.99
C PRO A 143 -2.18 8.54 -22.95
N VAL A 144 -1.29 7.59 -22.59
CA VAL A 144 -0.15 7.79 -21.70
C VAL A 144 1.10 7.22 -22.38
N SER A 145 2.19 7.98 -22.46
CA SER A 145 3.46 7.44 -22.96
C SER A 145 4.08 6.47 -21.96
N GLY A 146 4.82 5.46 -22.43
CA GLY A 146 5.55 4.54 -21.54
C GLY A 146 6.54 5.26 -20.61
N ARG A 147 7.09 6.40 -21.06
CA ARG A 147 7.96 7.27 -20.29
C ARG A 147 7.21 7.90 -19.10
N ASP A 148 6.06 8.50 -19.36
CA ASP A 148 5.23 9.14 -18.32
C ASP A 148 4.66 8.10 -17.37
N PHE A 149 4.30 6.93 -17.88
CA PHE A 149 3.85 5.79 -17.07
C PHE A 149 4.92 5.36 -16.05
N LEU A 150 6.18 5.14 -16.51
CA LEU A 150 7.27 4.76 -15.60
C LEU A 150 7.59 5.87 -14.59
N ASN A 151 7.55 7.13 -15.01
CA ASN A 151 7.72 8.25 -14.09
C ASN A 151 6.64 8.27 -13.01
N ALA A 152 5.39 8.13 -13.40
CA ALA A 152 4.27 8.07 -12.46
C ALA A 152 4.37 6.87 -11.50
N LEU A 153 4.79 5.70 -12.01
CA LEU A 153 5.04 4.52 -11.18
C LEU A 153 6.07 4.81 -10.09
N VAL A 154 7.22 5.39 -10.45
CA VAL A 154 8.26 5.77 -9.49
C VAL A 154 7.71 6.76 -8.47
N LEU A 155 7.08 7.85 -8.91
CA LEU A 155 6.56 8.89 -8.02
C LEU A 155 5.47 8.37 -7.06
N GLY A 156 4.63 7.44 -7.50
CA GLY A 156 3.67 6.78 -6.63
C GLY A 156 4.34 5.93 -5.56
N ILE A 157 5.31 5.11 -5.96
CA ILE A 157 6.10 4.27 -5.03
C ILE A 157 6.86 5.17 -4.02
N GLU A 158 7.48 6.27 -4.50
CA GLU A 158 8.13 7.23 -3.61
C GLU A 158 7.14 7.79 -2.56
N ALA A 159 5.97 8.25 -3.01
CA ALA A 159 4.99 8.85 -2.11
C ALA A 159 4.54 7.86 -1.02
N GLU A 160 4.12 6.66 -1.38
CA GLU A 160 3.61 5.71 -0.39
C GLU A 160 4.70 5.13 0.53
N CYS A 161 5.89 4.85 -0.01
CA CYS A 161 6.98 4.30 0.78
C CYS A 161 7.54 5.33 1.77
N ARG A 162 7.70 6.59 1.37
CA ARG A 162 8.14 7.68 2.25
C ARG A 162 7.11 7.97 3.35
N ILE A 163 5.82 8.02 3.00
CA ILE A 163 4.74 8.13 3.99
C ILE A 163 4.75 6.91 4.92
N GLY A 164 4.96 5.72 4.38
CA GLY A 164 5.09 4.49 5.16
C GLY A 164 6.28 4.51 6.10
N ASN A 165 7.47 4.97 5.64
CA ASN A 165 8.66 5.13 6.47
C ASN A 165 8.38 6.02 7.69
N ALA A 166 7.67 7.12 7.47
CA ALA A 166 7.38 8.10 8.53
C ALA A 166 6.55 7.52 9.69
N VAL A 167 5.78 6.49 9.45
CA VAL A 167 4.87 5.89 10.46
C VAL A 167 5.26 4.48 10.90
N TYR A 168 6.18 3.83 10.19
CA TYR A 168 6.69 2.49 10.53
C TYR A 168 7.74 2.60 11.66
N PRO A 169 7.78 1.67 12.64
CA PRO A 169 6.95 0.45 12.73
C PRO A 169 5.63 0.63 13.50
N THR A 170 5.42 1.74 14.22
CA THR A 170 4.33 1.87 15.19
C THR A 170 2.94 1.71 14.56
N HIS A 171 2.73 2.24 13.37
CA HIS A 171 1.52 2.06 12.57
C HIS A 171 1.22 0.57 12.30
N TYR A 172 2.25 -0.17 11.88
CA TYR A 172 2.13 -1.60 11.61
C TYR A 172 1.88 -2.41 12.88
N ASP A 173 2.54 -2.03 13.98
CA ASP A 173 2.39 -2.69 15.29
C ASP A 173 1.00 -2.46 15.90
N MET A 174 0.37 -1.33 15.62
CA MET A 174 -1.02 -1.05 16.00
C MET A 174 -2.04 -1.94 15.28
N GLY A 175 -1.64 -2.66 14.23
CA GLY A 175 -2.50 -3.61 13.53
C GLY A 175 -2.93 -3.18 12.12
N TRP A 176 -2.40 -2.08 11.60
CA TRP A 176 -2.68 -1.64 10.23
C TRP A 176 -1.90 -2.46 9.19
N HIS A 177 -2.52 -2.74 8.06
CA HIS A 177 -1.84 -3.27 6.87
C HIS A 177 -1.34 -2.10 6.03
N ILE A 178 -0.07 -1.75 6.21
CA ILE A 178 0.53 -0.54 5.68
C ILE A 178 0.42 -0.41 4.15
N THR A 179 0.40 -1.51 3.40
CA THR A 179 0.14 -1.52 1.95
C THR A 179 -1.19 -0.86 1.59
N GLY A 180 -2.25 -1.12 2.35
CA GLY A 180 -3.55 -0.52 2.08
C GLY A 180 -3.64 0.92 2.55
N THR A 181 -3.04 1.25 3.70
CA THR A 181 -3.17 2.57 4.32
C THR A 181 -2.23 3.62 3.73
N ALA A 182 -1.02 3.25 3.31
CA ALA A 182 -0.09 4.14 2.61
C ALA A 182 -0.27 4.09 1.08
N GLY A 183 -0.61 2.94 0.52
CA GLY A 183 -0.78 2.75 -0.92
C GLY A 183 -1.82 3.63 -1.58
N VAL A 184 -2.81 4.10 -0.81
CA VAL A 184 -3.79 5.07 -1.33
C VAL A 184 -3.15 6.39 -1.74
N PHE A 185 -2.09 6.83 -1.03
CA PHE A 185 -1.32 8.03 -1.41
C PHE A 185 -0.47 7.77 -2.66
N GLY A 186 0.14 6.58 -2.76
CA GLY A 186 0.89 6.18 -3.95
C GLY A 186 0.03 6.17 -5.21
N ALA A 187 -1.14 5.56 -5.14
CA ALA A 187 -2.11 5.57 -6.23
C ALA A 187 -2.59 6.99 -6.58
N ALA A 188 -2.85 7.85 -5.58
CA ALA A 188 -3.25 9.24 -5.79
C ALA A 188 -2.13 10.06 -6.45
N ALA A 189 -0.89 9.94 -5.96
CA ALA A 189 0.28 10.62 -6.52
C ALA A 189 0.50 10.24 -7.99
N ALA A 190 0.55 8.95 -8.30
CA ALA A 190 0.81 8.45 -9.64
C ALA A 190 -0.31 8.83 -10.63
N THR A 191 -1.56 8.63 -10.24
CA THR A 191 -2.72 9.00 -11.06
C THR A 191 -2.79 10.51 -11.27
N GLY A 192 -2.61 11.28 -10.19
CA GLY A 192 -2.60 12.75 -10.26
C GLY A 192 -1.47 13.30 -11.15
N ARG A 193 -0.30 12.66 -11.13
CA ARG A 193 0.80 12.98 -12.05
C ARG A 193 0.40 12.79 -13.51
N LEU A 194 -0.25 11.67 -13.84
CA LEU A 194 -0.71 11.40 -15.21
C LEU A 194 -1.88 12.29 -15.65
N LEU A 195 -2.71 12.74 -14.72
CA LEU A 195 -3.77 13.71 -14.97
C LEU A 195 -3.26 15.14 -15.10
N GLY A 196 -1.97 15.40 -14.77
CA GLY A 196 -1.38 16.72 -14.83
C GLY A 196 -1.88 17.68 -13.75
N LEU A 197 -2.15 17.16 -12.55
CA LEU A 197 -2.61 17.97 -11.41
C LEU A 197 -1.62 19.10 -11.09
N THR A 198 -2.14 20.26 -10.74
CA THR A 198 -1.35 21.34 -10.13
C THR A 198 -0.90 20.95 -8.70
N GLU A 199 0.06 21.69 -8.12
CA GLU A 199 0.46 21.50 -6.72
C GLU A 199 -0.74 21.56 -5.78
N GLN A 200 -1.64 22.52 -5.98
CA GLN A 200 -2.82 22.66 -5.16
C GLN A 200 -3.78 21.47 -5.29
N GLN A 201 -4.02 21.00 -6.49
CA GLN A 201 -4.85 19.81 -6.73
C GLN A 201 -4.21 18.54 -6.16
N MET A 202 -2.88 18.42 -6.22
CA MET A 202 -2.17 17.29 -5.62
C MET A 202 -2.29 17.29 -4.07
N LEU A 203 -2.24 18.46 -3.43
CA LEU A 203 -2.54 18.60 -2.00
C LEU A 203 -3.94 18.07 -1.67
N TRP A 204 -4.94 18.46 -2.46
CA TRP A 204 -6.32 17.97 -2.28
C TRP A 204 -6.43 16.47 -2.55
N ALA A 205 -5.71 15.95 -3.55
CA ALA A 205 -5.68 14.52 -3.81
C ALA A 205 -5.11 13.74 -2.61
N PHE A 206 -4.05 14.23 -1.98
CA PHE A 206 -3.52 13.63 -0.75
C PHE A 206 -4.50 13.73 0.42
N GLY A 207 -5.17 14.86 0.59
CA GLY A 207 -6.19 15.00 1.63
C GLY A 207 -7.38 14.06 1.43
N LEU A 208 -7.83 13.88 0.19
CA LEU A 208 -8.87 12.92 -0.17
C LEU A 208 -8.40 11.45 0.00
N ALA A 209 -7.15 11.16 -0.30
CA ALA A 209 -6.56 9.84 -0.08
C ALA A 209 -6.48 9.52 1.41
N ALA A 210 -6.02 10.47 2.23
CA ALA A 210 -5.83 10.30 3.66
C ALA A 210 -7.11 9.95 4.43
N THR A 211 -8.27 10.34 3.94
CA THR A 211 -9.55 9.99 4.58
C THR A 211 -10.07 8.59 4.21
N GLN A 212 -9.33 7.83 3.40
CA GLN A 212 -9.73 6.52 2.89
C GLN A 212 -8.72 5.39 3.25
N PRO A 213 -8.07 5.37 4.44
CA PRO A 213 -7.15 4.28 4.77
C PRO A 213 -7.90 2.96 4.88
N VAL A 214 -7.34 1.90 4.29
CA VAL A 214 -7.90 0.55 4.37
C VAL A 214 -6.83 -0.45 4.79
N GLY A 215 -7.25 -1.46 5.54
CA GLY A 215 -6.43 -2.62 5.80
C GLY A 215 -6.10 -2.84 7.27
N LEU A 216 -6.51 -4.02 7.76
CA LEU A 216 -6.16 -4.50 9.09
C LEU A 216 -5.39 -5.81 8.98
N LYS A 217 -4.32 -5.99 9.75
CA LYS A 217 -3.51 -7.23 9.78
C LYS A 217 -4.31 -8.46 10.18
N VAL A 218 -5.38 -8.30 10.95
CA VAL A 218 -6.27 -9.41 11.33
C VAL A 218 -6.90 -10.11 10.11
N MET A 219 -6.93 -9.45 8.95
CA MET A 219 -7.44 -10.04 7.70
C MET A 219 -6.43 -10.96 7.00
N PHE A 220 -5.19 -11.07 7.48
CA PHE A 220 -4.17 -11.92 6.87
C PHE A 220 -4.59 -13.40 6.89
N GLY A 221 -4.49 -14.05 5.73
CA GLY A 221 -4.97 -15.40 5.49
C GLY A 221 -6.44 -15.49 5.09
N THR A 222 -7.09 -14.37 4.79
CA THR A 222 -8.44 -14.33 4.21
C THR A 222 -8.43 -13.64 2.85
N MET A 223 -9.51 -13.79 2.06
CA MET A 223 -9.70 -13.07 0.79
C MET A 223 -9.69 -11.54 0.94
N THR A 224 -9.84 -11.02 2.16
CA THR A 224 -9.83 -9.58 2.42
C THR A 224 -8.41 -9.00 2.38
N LYS A 225 -7.34 -9.80 2.62
CA LYS A 225 -5.97 -9.27 2.52
C LYS A 225 -5.69 -8.68 1.12
N PRO A 226 -5.88 -9.41 0.00
CA PRO A 226 -5.65 -8.87 -1.34
C PRO A 226 -6.63 -7.74 -1.75
N PHE A 227 -7.76 -7.61 -1.09
CA PHE A 227 -8.64 -6.47 -1.27
C PHE A 227 -7.98 -5.13 -0.90
N HIS A 228 -7.04 -5.12 0.06
CA HIS A 228 -6.43 -3.88 0.55
C HIS A 228 -5.67 -3.10 -0.53
N PRO A 229 -4.68 -3.67 -1.26
CA PRO A 229 -4.01 -2.94 -2.33
C PRO A 229 -4.95 -2.57 -3.48
N GLY A 230 -5.92 -3.43 -3.81
CA GLY A 230 -6.93 -3.11 -4.82
C GLY A 230 -7.81 -1.94 -4.42
N ARG A 231 -8.27 -1.90 -3.17
CA ARG A 231 -9.07 -0.77 -2.67
C ARG A 231 -8.23 0.50 -2.56
N ALA A 232 -6.97 0.41 -2.18
CA ALA A 232 -6.05 1.54 -2.18
C ALA A 232 -5.86 2.12 -3.58
N ALA A 233 -5.70 1.27 -4.61
CA ALA A 233 -5.65 1.69 -6.01
C ALA A 233 -6.91 2.46 -6.42
N GLN A 234 -8.09 1.87 -6.17
CA GLN A 234 -9.38 2.49 -6.50
C GLN A 234 -9.60 3.80 -5.75
N SER A 235 -9.29 3.84 -4.45
CA SER A 235 -9.47 5.02 -3.59
C SER A 235 -8.53 6.16 -3.97
N GLY A 236 -7.24 5.86 -4.23
CA GLY A 236 -6.27 6.87 -4.67
C GLY A 236 -6.58 7.41 -6.06
N PHE A 237 -7.00 6.55 -6.98
CA PHE A 237 -7.49 6.98 -8.30
C PHE A 237 -8.70 7.92 -8.16
N THR A 238 -9.68 7.56 -7.34
CA THR A 238 -10.86 8.40 -7.06
C THR A 238 -10.44 9.74 -6.47
N ALA A 239 -9.49 9.76 -5.54
CA ALA A 239 -8.97 10.98 -4.94
C ALA A 239 -8.36 11.93 -5.99
N ALA A 240 -7.53 11.41 -6.90
CA ALA A 240 -6.94 12.20 -7.98
C ALA A 240 -7.99 12.74 -8.96
N LEU A 241 -9.00 11.94 -9.32
CA LEU A 241 -10.10 12.38 -10.19
C LEU A 241 -10.91 13.51 -9.54
N LEU A 242 -11.29 13.39 -8.28
CA LEU A 242 -12.01 14.43 -7.56
C LEU A 242 -11.18 15.72 -7.50
N ALA A 243 -9.91 15.62 -7.15
CA ALA A 243 -9.01 16.77 -7.08
C ALA A 243 -8.83 17.46 -8.45
N SER A 244 -8.83 16.70 -9.56
CA SER A 244 -8.75 17.26 -10.91
C SER A 244 -9.97 18.14 -11.28
N HIS A 245 -11.06 17.99 -10.55
CA HIS A 245 -12.27 18.81 -10.64
C HIS A 245 -12.41 19.80 -9.48
N ASP A 246 -11.29 20.20 -8.87
CA ASP A 246 -11.21 21.17 -7.79
C ASP A 246 -12.01 20.80 -6.54
N TYR A 247 -12.16 19.50 -6.26
CA TYR A 247 -12.74 19.04 -5.02
C TYR A 247 -11.75 19.25 -3.86
N THR A 248 -12.05 20.21 -3.00
CA THR A 248 -11.14 20.71 -1.97
C THR A 248 -10.96 19.73 -0.81
N SER A 249 -9.77 19.76 -0.19
CA SER A 249 -9.45 19.00 1.01
C SER A 249 -8.39 19.73 1.86
N SER A 250 -7.95 19.12 2.97
CA SER A 250 -6.88 19.67 3.79
C SER A 250 -5.54 19.72 3.04
N GLU A 251 -4.77 20.78 3.26
CA GLU A 251 -3.45 20.98 2.65
C GLU A 251 -2.30 20.49 3.54
N GLU A 252 -2.58 20.13 4.81
CA GLU A 252 -1.62 19.69 5.82
C GLU A 252 -2.00 18.30 6.36
N VAL A 253 -2.55 17.44 5.49
CA VAL A 253 -3.20 16.19 5.92
C VAL A 253 -2.25 15.20 6.57
N LEU A 254 -0.97 15.21 6.23
CA LEU A 254 0.02 14.30 6.83
C LEU A 254 0.44 14.79 8.22
N GLU A 255 0.81 16.07 8.34
CA GLU A 255 1.47 16.64 9.53
C GLU A 255 0.55 17.33 10.53
N ALA A 256 -0.67 17.68 10.17
CA ALA A 256 -1.59 18.33 11.11
C ALA A 256 -1.77 17.50 12.39
N SER A 257 -2.02 18.14 13.52
CA SER A 257 -2.17 17.46 14.82
C SER A 257 -3.24 16.38 14.84
N ASN A 258 -4.27 16.52 14.02
CA ASN A 258 -5.32 15.54 13.74
C ASN A 258 -5.21 14.98 12.31
N GLY A 259 -4.03 15.08 11.70
CA GLY A 259 -3.72 14.57 10.39
C GLY A 259 -3.44 13.07 10.41
N TRP A 260 -3.27 12.51 9.22
CA TRP A 260 -3.18 11.07 8.99
C TRP A 260 -2.06 10.39 9.81
N ALA A 261 -0.84 10.96 9.81
CA ALA A 261 0.28 10.34 10.49
C ALA A 261 0.11 10.35 12.01
N ASN A 262 -0.37 11.46 12.58
CA ASN A 262 -0.61 11.59 14.02
C ASN A 262 -1.80 10.75 14.53
N VAL A 263 -2.81 10.53 13.68
CA VAL A 263 -3.97 9.70 14.04
C VAL A 263 -3.66 8.21 13.97
N LEU A 264 -2.83 7.80 13.00
CA LEU A 264 -2.58 6.39 12.70
C LEU A 264 -1.21 5.88 13.15
N SER A 265 -0.38 6.71 13.78
CA SER A 265 0.91 6.34 14.38
C SER A 265 1.10 7.06 15.71
N ARG A 266 1.98 6.52 16.56
CA ARG A 266 2.28 7.13 17.86
C ARG A 266 3.45 8.10 17.81
N ASP A 267 4.33 7.93 16.86
CA ASP A 267 5.62 8.63 16.78
C ASP A 267 6.04 8.76 15.30
N PRO A 268 5.38 9.65 14.53
CA PRO A 268 5.70 9.84 13.12
C PRO A 268 6.99 10.65 12.94
N ASP A 269 7.89 10.17 12.07
CA ASP A 269 9.08 10.88 11.63
C ASP A 269 8.88 11.51 10.26
N TYR A 270 8.56 12.78 10.24
CA TYR A 270 8.28 13.51 9.00
C TYR A 270 9.51 13.76 8.13
N SER A 271 10.73 13.63 8.66
CA SER A 271 11.97 13.75 7.87
C SER A 271 12.06 12.66 6.80
N GLU A 272 11.54 11.47 7.09
CA GLU A 272 11.46 10.34 6.15
C GLU A 272 10.63 10.67 4.89
N ILE A 273 9.71 11.63 4.97
CA ILE A 273 8.91 12.06 3.81
C ILE A 273 9.69 13.08 2.97
N THR A 274 10.39 14.01 3.61
CA THR A 274 10.88 15.22 2.94
C THR A 274 12.37 15.21 2.62
N GLU A 275 13.19 14.47 3.36
CA GLU A 275 14.62 14.42 3.12
C GLU A 275 14.99 13.60 1.88
N GLY A 276 15.92 14.10 1.07
CA GLY A 276 16.43 13.40 -0.11
C GLY A 276 15.41 13.20 -1.23
N LEU A 277 14.31 14.00 -1.29
CA LEU A 277 13.35 13.97 -2.41
C LEU A 277 14.07 14.27 -3.74
N GLY A 278 14.01 13.30 -4.69
CA GLY A 278 14.69 13.39 -5.97
C GLY A 278 16.19 13.04 -5.95
N GLU A 279 16.75 12.73 -4.80
CA GLU A 279 18.15 12.31 -4.63
C GLU A 279 18.26 10.82 -4.25
N THR A 280 17.40 10.37 -3.35
CA THR A 280 17.26 8.96 -2.95
C THR A 280 15.91 8.43 -3.40
N TYR A 281 15.86 7.14 -3.76
CA TYR A 281 14.68 6.54 -4.36
C TYR A 281 14.30 5.23 -3.64
N GLU A 282 13.12 5.21 -3.06
CA GLU A 282 12.59 4.07 -2.30
C GLU A 282 12.35 2.84 -3.19
N VAL A 283 12.07 3.02 -4.48
CA VAL A 283 11.92 1.91 -5.43
C VAL A 283 13.18 1.03 -5.51
N LEU A 284 14.37 1.57 -5.20
CA LEU A 284 15.62 0.80 -5.16
C LEU A 284 15.71 -0.16 -3.96
N LEU A 285 14.83 0.01 -2.95
CA LEU A 285 14.71 -0.88 -1.79
C LEU A 285 13.64 -1.96 -1.99
N ASN A 286 13.02 -2.01 -3.18
CA ASN A 286 12.08 -3.06 -3.54
C ASN A 286 12.79 -4.39 -3.70
N ALA A 287 12.18 -5.45 -3.19
CA ALA A 287 12.62 -6.83 -3.34
C ALA A 287 11.50 -7.68 -3.96
N TYR A 288 11.90 -8.73 -4.68
CA TYR A 288 10.99 -9.65 -5.34
C TYR A 288 11.10 -11.03 -4.69
N LYS A 289 9.95 -11.62 -4.43
CA LYS A 289 9.84 -12.84 -3.64
C LYS A 289 10.22 -14.08 -4.47
N PRO A 290 11.11 -14.94 -4.00
CA PRO A 290 11.36 -16.26 -4.62
C PRO A 290 10.27 -17.29 -4.28
N PHE A 291 9.45 -17.03 -3.23
CA PHE A 291 8.38 -17.92 -2.78
C PHE A 291 7.06 -17.15 -2.67
N ALA A 292 5.97 -17.77 -3.08
CA ALA A 292 4.62 -17.18 -3.06
C ALA A 292 4.01 -17.22 -1.64
N CYS A 293 4.55 -16.40 -0.74
CA CYS A 293 4.10 -16.29 0.66
C CYS A 293 4.68 -15.03 1.33
N GLY A 294 4.30 -14.81 2.58
CA GLY A 294 4.83 -13.70 3.39
C GLY A 294 6.35 -13.76 3.52
N ILE A 295 7.02 -12.66 3.25
CA ILE A 295 8.49 -12.58 3.20
C ILE A 295 9.18 -13.05 4.49
N VAL A 296 8.51 -12.94 5.62
CA VAL A 296 9.06 -13.29 6.94
C VAL A 296 9.37 -14.79 7.11
N ILE A 297 8.80 -15.67 6.28
CA ILE A 297 9.07 -17.12 6.33
C ILE A 297 10.06 -17.58 5.25
N HIS A 298 10.48 -16.72 4.34
CA HIS A 298 11.43 -17.08 3.27
C HIS A 298 12.75 -17.63 3.81
N PRO A 299 13.39 -17.08 4.86
CA PRO A 299 14.61 -17.64 5.41
C PRO A 299 14.42 -19.08 5.93
N ALA A 300 13.26 -19.39 6.50
CA ALA A 300 12.98 -20.74 6.97
C ALA A 300 12.82 -21.74 5.80
N ILE A 301 12.11 -21.33 4.74
CA ILE A 301 11.96 -22.16 3.53
C ILE A 301 13.31 -22.38 2.87
N ASP A 302 14.10 -21.33 2.70
CA ASP A 302 15.42 -21.41 2.08
C ASP A 302 16.38 -22.29 2.88
N GLY A 303 16.41 -22.13 4.22
CA GLY A 303 17.19 -22.96 5.12
C GLY A 303 16.83 -24.46 5.03
N CYS A 304 15.53 -24.79 4.96
CA CYS A 304 15.09 -26.17 4.76
C CYS A 304 15.53 -26.73 3.39
N ILE A 305 15.48 -25.90 2.34
CA ILE A 305 15.94 -26.30 1.00
C ILE A 305 17.44 -26.55 1.00
N GLN A 306 18.24 -25.68 1.63
CA GLN A 306 19.70 -25.83 1.74
C GLN A 306 20.05 -27.11 2.48
N LEU A 307 19.50 -27.35 3.67
CA LEU A 307 19.75 -28.56 4.45
C LEU A 307 19.36 -29.82 3.71
N ARG A 308 18.20 -29.83 3.04
CA ARG A 308 17.78 -30.96 2.21
C ARG A 308 18.79 -31.27 1.12
N ASN A 309 19.29 -30.24 0.42
CA ASN A 309 20.22 -30.42 -0.69
C ASN A 309 21.63 -30.80 -0.21
N GLU A 310 22.11 -30.23 0.90
CA GLU A 310 23.42 -30.47 1.46
C GLU A 310 23.56 -31.90 2.04
N HIS A 311 22.47 -32.38 2.66
CA HIS A 311 22.47 -33.67 3.34
C HIS A 311 21.64 -34.75 2.60
N GLU A 312 21.12 -34.46 1.40
CA GLU A 312 20.30 -35.37 0.59
C GLU A 312 19.09 -35.95 1.36
N LEU A 313 18.47 -35.12 2.23
CA LEU A 313 17.42 -35.56 3.12
C LEU A 313 16.11 -35.88 2.37
N THR A 314 15.48 -36.98 2.80
CA THR A 314 14.11 -37.35 2.42
C THR A 314 13.14 -37.12 3.58
N ALA A 315 11.85 -36.97 3.30
CA ALA A 315 10.87 -36.62 4.31
C ALA A 315 10.77 -37.63 5.48
N ASP A 316 10.97 -38.90 5.18
CA ASP A 316 10.95 -39.99 6.16
C ASP A 316 12.14 -40.02 7.12
N GLN A 317 13.21 -39.28 6.82
CA GLN A 317 14.40 -39.10 7.67
C GLN A 317 14.27 -37.96 8.67
N ILE A 318 13.20 -37.12 8.54
CA ILE A 318 12.99 -35.91 9.37
C ILE A 318 12.10 -36.27 10.54
N GLU A 319 12.66 -36.27 11.75
CA GLU A 319 11.90 -36.47 12.99
C GLU A 319 11.22 -35.19 13.50
N GLY A 320 11.81 -34.03 13.21
CA GLY A 320 11.29 -32.75 13.66
C GLY A 320 12.03 -31.56 13.05
N ILE A 321 11.38 -30.41 13.07
CA ILE A 321 11.96 -29.14 12.61
C ILE A 321 11.78 -28.13 13.76
N GLU A 322 12.89 -27.54 14.21
CA GLU A 322 12.91 -26.45 15.17
C GLU A 322 13.46 -25.19 14.52
N LEU A 323 12.73 -24.08 14.62
CA LEU A 323 13.09 -22.79 14.03
C LEU A 323 13.21 -21.75 15.13
N GLN A 324 14.36 -21.09 15.22
CA GLN A 324 14.53 -19.88 16.03
C GLN A 324 14.28 -18.64 15.15
N VAL A 325 13.19 -17.96 15.38
CA VAL A 325 12.71 -16.86 14.51
C VAL A 325 12.41 -15.61 15.31
N HIS A 326 12.42 -14.46 14.64
CA HIS A 326 11.98 -13.21 15.25
C HIS A 326 10.48 -13.29 15.66
N PRO A 327 10.04 -12.68 16.78
CA PRO A 327 8.65 -12.72 17.24
C PRO A 327 7.62 -12.32 16.16
N LEU A 328 7.97 -11.39 15.26
CA LEU A 328 7.12 -10.98 14.14
C LEU A 328 6.75 -12.15 13.21
N VAL A 329 7.66 -13.11 13.01
CA VAL A 329 7.39 -14.31 12.18
C VAL A 329 6.26 -15.11 12.81
N LEU A 330 6.30 -15.33 14.13
CA LEU A 330 5.24 -16.05 14.85
C LEU A 330 3.91 -15.29 14.83
N GLN A 331 3.97 -13.96 14.96
CA GLN A 331 2.78 -13.11 14.91
C GLN A 331 2.07 -13.17 13.56
N LEU A 332 2.82 -13.16 12.45
CA LEU A 332 2.26 -13.11 11.10
C LEU A 332 1.93 -14.49 10.52
N THR A 333 2.73 -15.51 10.84
CA THR A 333 2.68 -16.82 10.16
C THR A 333 2.59 -18.02 11.11
N GLY A 334 2.66 -17.82 12.44
CA GLY A 334 2.67 -18.89 13.44
C GLY A 334 1.30 -19.58 13.65
N LYS A 335 0.56 -19.83 12.57
CA LYS A 335 -0.71 -20.56 12.63
C LYS A 335 -0.46 -22.05 12.87
N LYS A 336 -0.97 -22.60 14.00
CA LYS A 336 -0.80 -24.02 14.35
C LYS A 336 -1.64 -24.96 13.46
N THR A 337 -2.72 -24.45 12.91
CA THR A 337 -3.63 -25.18 11.99
C THR A 337 -3.93 -24.27 10.82
N PRO A 338 -3.06 -24.22 9.79
CA PRO A 338 -3.35 -23.48 8.58
C PRO A 338 -4.54 -24.10 7.85
N GLN A 339 -5.46 -23.26 7.43
CA GLN A 339 -6.61 -23.67 6.60
C GLN A 339 -6.25 -23.44 5.13
#